data_5f2c737da1331949f07604f5a79323c2
#
_entry.id   5f2c737da1331949f07604f5a79323c2
#
_cell.length_a   1.000
_cell.length_b   1.000
_cell.length_c   1.000
_cell.angle_alpha   90.00
_cell.angle_beta   90.00
_cell.angle_gamma   90.00
#
_symmetry.space_group_name_H-M   'P 1'
#
loop_
_entity.id
_entity.type
_entity.pdbx_description
1 polymer ?
#
loop_
_entity_poly.entity_id
_entity_poly.type
_entity_poly.pdbx_seq_one_letter_code
_entity_poly.pdbx_strand_id
1 'polypeptide(L)'
;MKNILISIIIGVLTVSCEKKTKAAEVKPIEQIEVAVITTQYGDMVVNFFDQAAPMHVESFKAHANSGYYNGTIFHRVIPGFVIQGGDPNTKGDDKSKYGMGGYAGKYFNVGVENDSTTWNIPAEFNDIKHRLGILSMARSASPNSGGSQFFICAGDVPNLDGQYSVFGHVIEGQEIIDQIVNLPRDGRDNPNQRVEMQVRLEKRTK
;
A
#
# COMPACT_ATOMS: atom_id res chain seq x y z
N MET A 1 -53.36 1.97 -85.42
CA MET A 1 -53.66 2.62 -84.18
C MET A 1 -53.27 1.67 -83.02
N LYS A 2 -52.16 1.89 -82.39
CA LYS A 2 -51.59 0.98 -81.33
C LYS A 2 -51.86 1.59 -79.96
N ASN A 3 -52.62 0.82 -79.12
CA ASN A 3 -52.89 1.21 -77.74
C ASN A 3 -51.70 0.76 -76.92
N ILE A 4 -51.09 1.68 -76.16
CA ILE A 4 -50.03 1.44 -75.19
C ILE A 4 -50.68 1.41 -73.82
N LEU A 5 -50.65 0.24 -73.16
CA LEU A 5 -51.04 0.10 -71.76
C LEU A 5 -49.81 0.45 -70.90
N ILE A 6 -49.96 1.43 -70.01
CA ILE A 6 -48.95 1.80 -68.98
C ILE A 6 -49.34 1.08 -67.69
N SER A 7 -48.54 0.10 -67.29
CA SER A 7 -48.64 -0.56 -66.00
C SER A 7 -47.88 0.26 -64.94
N ILE A 8 -48.61 0.78 -63.94
CA ILE A 8 -48.03 1.45 -62.79
C ILE A 8 -47.73 0.38 -61.73
N ILE A 9 -46.41 0.18 -61.45
CA ILE A 9 -45.96 -0.68 -60.37
C ILE A 9 -45.83 0.21 -59.13
N ILE A 10 -46.69 -0.01 -58.10
CA ILE A 10 -46.60 0.61 -56.80
C ILE A 10 -45.64 -0.20 -55.96
N GLY A 11 -44.43 0.31 -55.76
CA GLY A 11 -43.45 -0.27 -54.87
C GLY A 11 -43.77 0.07 -53.39
N VAL A 12 -44.12 -0.93 -52.59
CA VAL A 12 -44.28 -0.78 -51.13
C VAL A 12 -42.91 -0.84 -50.51
N LEU A 13 -42.40 0.30 -50.02
CA LEU A 13 -41.20 0.41 -49.21
C LEU A 13 -41.55 -0.01 -47.78
N THR A 14 -41.16 -1.21 -47.34
CA THR A 14 -41.20 -1.64 -45.96
C THR A 14 -39.94 -1.10 -45.27
N VAL A 15 -40.11 -0.07 -44.44
CA VAL A 15 -39.06 0.42 -43.52
C VAL A 15 -38.94 -0.55 -42.35
N SER A 16 -37.96 -1.42 -42.39
CA SER A 16 -37.57 -2.27 -41.24
C SER A 16 -36.83 -1.41 -40.21
N CYS A 17 -37.49 -1.15 -39.09
CA CYS A 17 -36.90 -0.46 -37.97
C CYS A 17 -36.10 -1.47 -37.12
N GLU A 18 -34.83 -1.68 -37.47
CA GLU A 18 -33.88 -2.43 -36.63
C GLU A 18 -33.59 -1.64 -35.33
N LYS A 19 -34.19 -2.09 -34.24
CA LYS A 19 -33.76 -1.66 -32.89
C LYS A 19 -32.35 -2.15 -32.64
N LYS A 20 -31.35 -1.28 -32.83
CA LYS A 20 -29.98 -1.52 -32.33
C LYS A 20 -30.03 -1.57 -30.80
N THR A 21 -30.05 -2.76 -30.26
CA THR A 21 -29.79 -3.00 -28.85
C THR A 21 -28.34 -2.54 -28.55
N LYS A 22 -28.18 -1.41 -27.87
CA LYS A 22 -26.88 -1.00 -27.36
C LYS A 22 -26.40 -2.12 -26.43
N ALA A 23 -25.35 -2.84 -26.82
CA ALA A 23 -24.65 -3.74 -25.94
C ALA A 23 -24.19 -2.92 -24.73
N ALA A 24 -24.51 -3.39 -23.53
CA ALA A 24 -24.07 -2.75 -22.31
C ALA A 24 -22.52 -2.74 -22.32
N GLU A 25 -21.94 -1.55 -22.24
CA GLU A 25 -20.50 -1.35 -22.17
C GLU A 25 -20.03 -1.94 -20.84
N VAL A 26 -19.42 -3.12 -20.89
CA VAL A 26 -18.82 -3.77 -19.70
C VAL A 26 -17.62 -2.91 -19.31
N LYS A 27 -17.75 -2.15 -18.23
CA LYS A 27 -16.64 -1.40 -17.66
C LYS A 27 -15.51 -2.38 -17.34
N PRO A 28 -14.25 -2.06 -17.70
CA PRO A 28 -13.12 -2.89 -17.30
C PRO A 28 -13.11 -3.05 -15.77
N ILE A 29 -12.92 -4.26 -15.31
CA ILE A 29 -12.76 -4.54 -13.88
C ILE A 29 -11.45 -3.87 -13.46
N GLU A 30 -11.54 -2.85 -12.61
CA GLU A 30 -10.37 -2.13 -12.10
C GLU A 30 -9.58 -3.05 -11.16
N GLN A 31 -8.34 -3.35 -11.52
CA GLN A 31 -7.41 -4.10 -10.67
C GLN A 31 -6.54 -3.12 -9.90
N ILE A 32 -6.43 -3.35 -8.60
CA ILE A 32 -5.50 -2.66 -7.71
C ILE A 32 -4.40 -3.61 -7.27
N GLU A 33 -3.21 -3.09 -7.04
CA GLU A 33 -2.12 -3.84 -6.41
C GLU A 33 -2.09 -3.51 -4.92
N VAL A 34 -2.12 -4.54 -4.07
CA VAL A 34 -2.10 -4.43 -2.62
C VAL A 34 -0.87 -5.13 -2.06
N ALA A 35 -0.44 -4.76 -0.85
CA ALA A 35 0.49 -5.58 -0.10
C ALA A 35 -0.26 -6.46 0.90
N VAL A 36 0.21 -7.69 1.07
CA VAL A 36 -0.22 -8.59 2.13
C VAL A 36 0.93 -8.78 3.10
N ILE A 37 0.75 -8.33 4.33
CA ILE A 37 1.70 -8.49 5.44
C ILE A 37 1.22 -9.67 6.27
N THR A 38 1.89 -10.81 6.13
CA THR A 38 1.59 -12.06 6.85
C THR A 38 2.39 -12.12 8.15
N THR A 39 1.73 -12.45 9.24
CA THR A 39 2.32 -12.72 10.56
C THR A 39 1.74 -14.01 11.14
N GLN A 40 2.27 -14.49 12.29
CA GLN A 40 1.65 -15.61 13.00
C GLN A 40 0.24 -15.32 13.53
N TYR A 41 -0.22 -14.06 13.51
CA TYR A 41 -1.58 -13.66 13.91
C TYR A 41 -2.55 -13.56 12.74
N GLY A 42 -2.05 -13.65 11.50
CA GLY A 42 -2.84 -13.56 10.27
C GLY A 42 -2.28 -12.56 9.27
N ASP A 43 -3.09 -12.28 8.24
CA ASP A 43 -2.76 -11.40 7.12
C ASP A 43 -3.40 -10.02 7.28
N MET A 44 -2.61 -8.96 7.16
CA MET A 44 -3.06 -7.58 6.99
C MET A 44 -2.93 -7.19 5.52
N VAL A 45 -4.03 -6.76 4.89
CA VAL A 45 -4.04 -6.32 3.49
C VAL A 45 -3.98 -4.81 3.44
N VAL A 46 -2.97 -4.28 2.76
CA VAL A 46 -2.72 -2.83 2.64
C VAL A 46 -3.04 -2.36 1.24
N ASN A 47 -3.94 -1.39 1.12
CA ASN A 47 -4.13 -0.60 -0.09
C ASN A 47 -3.20 0.62 -0.07
N PHE A 48 -2.58 0.91 -1.22
CA PHE A 48 -1.63 2.03 -1.34
C PHE A 48 -2.30 3.33 -1.76
N PHE A 49 -1.69 4.44 -1.36
CA PHE A 49 -2.04 5.78 -1.79
C PHE A 49 -1.01 6.30 -2.81
N ASP A 50 -0.97 5.66 -3.98
CA ASP A 50 0.03 5.91 -5.04
C ASP A 50 0.13 7.39 -5.47
N GLN A 51 -0.98 8.16 -5.38
CA GLN A 51 -0.96 9.58 -5.72
C GLN A 51 -0.51 10.49 -4.58
N ALA A 52 -0.67 10.07 -3.33
CA ALA A 52 -0.32 10.88 -2.16
C ALA A 52 1.16 10.77 -1.79
N ALA A 53 1.77 9.60 -2.00
CA ALA A 53 3.16 9.32 -1.66
C ALA A 53 3.79 8.30 -2.63
N PRO A 54 3.93 8.65 -3.93
CA PRO A 54 4.40 7.73 -4.97
C PRO A 54 5.79 7.13 -4.70
N MET A 55 6.74 7.92 -4.17
CA MET A 55 8.10 7.41 -3.89
C MET A 55 8.09 6.40 -2.73
N HIS A 56 7.31 6.67 -1.68
CA HIS A 56 7.15 5.73 -0.56
C HIS A 56 6.51 4.42 -1.00
N VAL A 57 5.45 4.48 -1.82
CA VAL A 57 4.80 3.31 -2.39
C VAL A 57 5.77 2.52 -3.27
N GLU A 58 6.49 3.19 -4.16
CA GLU A 58 7.47 2.55 -5.06
C GLU A 58 8.59 1.86 -4.27
N SER A 59 9.14 2.53 -3.25
CA SER A 59 10.17 1.98 -2.37
C SER A 59 9.67 0.74 -1.60
N PHE A 60 8.47 0.83 -1.01
CA PHE A 60 7.87 -0.29 -0.29
C PHE A 60 7.64 -1.49 -1.21
N LYS A 61 7.08 -1.27 -2.41
CA LYS A 61 6.85 -2.32 -3.41
C LYS A 61 8.18 -2.96 -3.86
N ALA A 62 9.25 -2.18 -4.06
CA ALA A 62 10.57 -2.71 -4.40
C ALA A 62 11.10 -3.64 -3.31
N HIS A 63 10.98 -3.26 -2.04
CA HIS A 63 11.36 -4.10 -0.91
C HIS A 63 10.50 -5.35 -0.76
N ALA A 64 9.19 -5.25 -0.96
CA ALA A 64 8.29 -6.40 -0.94
C ALA A 64 8.65 -7.42 -2.03
N ASN A 65 8.87 -6.96 -3.26
CA ASN A 65 9.24 -7.80 -4.40
C ASN A 65 10.61 -8.49 -4.23
N SER A 66 11.56 -7.83 -3.58
CA SER A 66 12.89 -8.42 -3.30
C SER A 66 12.91 -9.36 -2.09
N GLY A 67 11.80 -9.48 -1.35
CA GLY A 67 11.73 -10.22 -0.09
C GLY A 67 12.50 -9.55 1.05
N TYR A 68 12.82 -8.27 0.93
CA TYR A 68 13.60 -7.52 1.93
C TYR A 68 12.94 -7.54 3.31
N TYR A 69 11.61 -7.44 3.38
CA TYR A 69 10.85 -7.45 4.63
C TYR A 69 10.74 -8.84 5.29
N ASN A 70 10.97 -9.93 4.53
CA ASN A 70 10.77 -11.29 5.05
C ASN A 70 11.76 -11.58 6.18
N GLY A 71 11.23 -12.00 7.34
CA GLY A 71 11.98 -12.25 8.57
C GLY A 71 12.30 -10.99 9.39
N THR A 72 11.94 -9.77 8.94
CA THR A 72 11.90 -8.61 9.82
C THR A 72 10.71 -8.72 10.78
N ILE A 73 10.73 -7.97 11.88
CA ILE A 73 9.66 -8.02 12.89
C ILE A 73 8.99 -6.66 13.12
N PHE A 74 7.81 -6.69 13.73
CA PHE A 74 7.30 -5.53 14.45
C PHE A 74 8.11 -5.39 15.74
N HIS A 75 9.08 -4.49 15.75
CA HIS A 75 10.06 -4.33 16.84
C HIS A 75 9.66 -3.27 17.86
N ARG A 76 8.63 -2.49 17.61
CA ARG A 76 8.10 -1.49 18.53
C ARG A 76 6.58 -1.51 18.48
N VAL A 77 5.95 -1.69 19.66
CA VAL A 77 4.50 -1.75 19.80
C VAL A 77 4.06 -0.87 20.97
N ILE A 78 3.16 0.10 20.68
CA ILE A 78 2.66 1.04 21.69
C ILE A 78 1.14 1.12 21.57
N PRO A 79 0.37 0.57 22.53
CA PRO A 79 -1.09 0.62 22.55
C PRO A 79 -1.64 2.04 22.38
N GLY A 80 -2.65 2.17 21.50
CA GLY A 80 -3.25 3.46 21.18
C GLY A 80 -2.38 4.37 20.33
N PHE A 81 -1.19 3.89 19.89
CA PHE A 81 -0.27 4.64 19.06
C PHE A 81 0.06 3.87 17.75
N VAL A 82 1.08 3.01 17.75
CA VAL A 82 1.53 2.34 16.53
C VAL A 82 2.08 0.93 16.78
N ILE A 83 2.14 0.11 15.72
CA ILE A 83 3.05 -1.00 15.54
C ILE A 83 4.07 -0.63 14.45
N GLN A 84 5.38 -0.71 14.74
CA GLN A 84 6.45 -0.29 13.84
C GLN A 84 7.34 -1.48 13.49
N GLY A 85 7.67 -1.63 12.19
CA GLY A 85 8.48 -2.72 11.66
C GLY A 85 9.33 -2.30 10.46
N GLY A 86 9.84 -3.29 9.71
CA GLY A 86 10.58 -3.07 8.47
C GLY A 86 12.07 -2.75 8.63
N ASP A 87 12.63 -2.89 9.85
CA ASP A 87 14.07 -2.74 10.10
C ASP A 87 14.82 -4.05 9.80
N PRO A 88 15.80 -4.08 8.86
CA PRO A 88 16.58 -5.29 8.53
C PRO A 88 17.44 -5.80 9.70
N ASN A 89 17.82 -4.94 10.65
CA ASN A 89 18.58 -5.37 11.83
C ASN A 89 17.78 -6.34 12.71
N THR A 90 16.46 -6.33 12.57
CA THR A 90 15.57 -7.20 13.36
C THR A 90 15.53 -8.64 12.86
N LYS A 91 16.20 -8.97 11.75
CA LYS A 91 16.43 -10.37 11.33
C LYS A 91 17.38 -11.10 12.25
N GLY A 92 18.26 -10.38 12.95
CA GLY A 92 19.09 -10.89 14.02
C GLY A 92 18.47 -10.68 15.41
N ASP A 93 19.13 -11.21 16.45
CA ASP A 93 18.62 -11.19 17.82
C ASP A 93 19.16 -10.04 18.68
N ASP A 94 20.07 -9.20 18.12
CA ASP A 94 20.66 -8.07 18.84
C ASP A 94 19.66 -6.89 18.92
N LYS A 95 18.84 -6.91 19.94
CA LYS A 95 17.84 -5.87 20.20
C LYS A 95 18.44 -4.45 20.35
N SER A 96 19.74 -4.31 20.64
CA SER A 96 20.38 -3.00 20.76
C SER A 96 20.38 -2.23 19.42
N LYS A 97 20.30 -2.94 18.29
CA LYS A 97 20.29 -2.40 16.92
C LYS A 97 18.90 -2.15 16.34
N TYR A 98 17.85 -2.59 17.04
CA TYR A 98 16.49 -2.45 16.53
C TYR A 98 16.07 -0.98 16.43
N GLY A 99 15.43 -0.63 15.33
CA GLY A 99 15.02 0.73 15.00
C GLY A 99 16.12 1.60 14.35
N MET A 100 17.32 1.05 14.10
CA MET A 100 18.48 1.82 13.61
C MET A 100 18.82 1.55 12.14
N GLY A 101 18.24 0.54 11.52
CA GLY A 101 18.58 0.12 10.15
C GLY A 101 17.53 0.51 9.11
N GLY A 102 17.87 0.19 7.86
CA GLY A 102 16.98 0.34 6.72
C GLY A 102 17.34 1.49 5.79
N TYR A 103 17.08 1.25 4.51
CA TYR A 103 17.32 2.20 3.43
C TYR A 103 16.16 2.11 2.42
N ALA A 104 16.07 3.07 1.49
CA ALA A 104 15.04 3.06 0.45
C ALA A 104 15.24 1.91 -0.54
N GLY A 105 14.16 1.33 -1.04
CA GLY A 105 14.19 0.25 -2.02
C GLY A 105 14.61 0.70 -3.42
N LYS A 106 14.71 2.02 -3.63
CA LYS A 106 15.13 2.66 -4.87
C LYS A 106 15.84 3.98 -4.58
N TYR A 107 16.70 4.42 -5.50
CA TYR A 107 17.35 5.73 -5.41
C TYR A 107 16.41 6.87 -5.80
N PHE A 108 16.19 7.80 -4.86
CA PHE A 108 15.34 9.00 -5.03
C PHE A 108 16.16 10.30 -4.91
N ASN A 109 17.40 10.30 -5.38
CA ASN A 109 18.34 11.43 -5.29
C ASN A 109 18.69 11.85 -3.85
N VAL A 110 18.53 10.96 -2.86
CA VAL A 110 18.96 11.16 -1.47
C VAL A 110 19.88 10.00 -1.07
N GLY A 111 21.13 10.32 -0.73
CA GLY A 111 22.21 9.36 -0.51
C GLY A 111 23.18 9.30 -1.68
N VAL A 112 24.04 8.31 -1.70
CA VAL A 112 25.03 8.05 -2.75
C VAL A 112 24.45 7.08 -3.78
N GLU A 113 24.34 7.46 -5.05
CA GLU A 113 23.61 6.72 -6.09
C GLU A 113 24.05 5.25 -6.21
N ASN A 114 25.34 4.97 -6.09
CA ASN A 114 25.89 3.63 -6.22
C ASN A 114 26.08 2.89 -4.88
N ASP A 115 25.51 3.43 -3.78
CA ASP A 115 25.51 2.81 -2.46
C ASP A 115 24.10 2.81 -1.87
N SER A 116 23.38 1.71 -2.10
CA SER A 116 22.00 1.56 -1.65
C SER A 116 21.81 1.65 -0.13
N THR A 117 22.86 1.39 0.65
CA THR A 117 22.80 1.47 2.12
C THR A 117 22.63 2.89 2.63
N THR A 118 22.86 3.89 1.78
CA THR A 118 22.72 5.33 2.08
C THR A 118 21.42 5.94 1.56
N TRP A 119 20.62 5.17 0.79
CA TRP A 119 19.42 5.70 0.15
C TRP A 119 18.32 6.02 1.14
N ASN A 120 17.73 7.19 0.97
CA ASN A 120 16.57 7.63 1.73
C ASN A 120 15.46 8.12 0.79
N ILE A 121 14.25 8.23 1.32
CA ILE A 121 13.08 8.72 0.60
C ILE A 121 12.83 10.17 1.04
N PRO A 122 12.73 11.13 0.10
CA PRO A 122 12.27 12.49 0.40
C PRO A 122 10.87 12.45 1.01
N ALA A 123 10.57 13.37 1.93
CA ALA A 123 9.26 13.46 2.55
C ALA A 123 8.16 13.72 1.50
N GLU A 124 7.04 13.00 1.62
CA GLU A 124 5.82 13.20 0.85
C GLU A 124 4.67 13.46 1.83
N PHE A 125 4.79 14.52 2.63
CA PHE A 125 3.76 14.90 3.60
C PHE A 125 2.45 15.24 2.88
N ASN A 126 1.35 14.74 3.42
CA ASN A 126 0.02 14.91 2.86
C ASN A 126 -1.03 15.13 3.95
N ASP A 127 -2.27 15.43 3.57
CA ASP A 127 -3.36 15.78 4.49
C ASP A 127 -4.13 14.58 5.04
N ILE A 128 -3.72 13.34 4.69
CA ILE A 128 -4.37 12.11 5.17
C ILE A 128 -4.10 11.98 6.67
N LYS A 129 -5.18 11.75 7.43
CA LYS A 129 -5.13 11.71 8.88
C LYS A 129 -4.63 10.37 9.40
N HIS A 130 -3.76 10.40 10.41
CA HIS A 130 -3.26 9.20 11.08
C HIS A 130 -4.34 8.61 11.98
N ARG A 131 -5.09 7.65 11.44
CA ARG A 131 -6.14 6.90 12.13
C ARG A 131 -5.80 5.41 12.16
N LEU A 132 -6.57 4.62 12.92
CA LEU A 132 -6.41 3.17 12.96
C LEU A 132 -6.24 2.57 11.55
N GLY A 133 -5.20 1.75 11.39
CA GLY A 133 -4.87 1.06 10.13
C GLY A 133 -4.06 1.88 9.12
N ILE A 134 -3.84 3.17 9.32
CA ILE A 134 -3.01 3.99 8.42
C ILE A 134 -1.55 3.52 8.48
N LEU A 135 -0.97 3.32 7.28
CA LEU A 135 0.43 2.98 7.05
C LEU A 135 1.21 4.24 6.72
N SER A 136 2.27 4.51 7.48
CA SER A 136 3.09 5.71 7.34
C SER A 136 4.58 5.39 7.50
N MET A 137 5.45 6.23 6.93
CA MET A 137 6.90 6.02 6.94
C MET A 137 7.54 6.48 8.24
N ALA A 138 8.28 5.60 8.88
CA ALA A 138 9.14 5.99 10.01
C ALA A 138 10.36 6.78 9.51
N ARG A 139 10.84 7.71 10.32
CA ARG A 139 11.99 8.57 10.00
C ARG A 139 12.77 9.00 11.23
N SER A 140 13.97 9.47 11.05
CA SER A 140 14.76 10.15 12.06
C SER A 140 14.36 11.63 12.20
N ALA A 141 15.20 12.47 12.77
CA ALA A 141 14.95 13.91 12.88
C ALA A 141 14.79 14.61 11.52
N SER A 142 15.55 14.18 10.49
CA SER A 142 15.42 14.74 9.15
C SER A 142 14.11 14.25 8.48
N PRO A 143 13.31 15.14 7.89
CA PRO A 143 12.14 14.75 7.10
C PRO A 143 12.47 13.80 5.94
N ASN A 144 13.64 13.95 5.32
CA ASN A 144 14.10 13.17 4.18
C ASN A 144 14.96 11.96 4.59
N SER A 145 14.62 11.31 5.70
CA SER A 145 15.34 10.13 6.21
C SER A 145 14.49 8.86 6.25
N GLY A 146 13.39 8.84 5.50
CA GLY A 146 12.62 7.63 5.29
C GLY A 146 13.47 6.55 4.61
N GLY A 147 13.46 5.33 5.15
CA GLY A 147 14.18 4.19 4.59
C GLY A 147 13.25 3.02 4.29
N SER A 148 13.39 1.94 5.05
CA SER A 148 12.49 0.79 4.96
C SER A 148 11.51 0.67 6.12
N GLN A 149 11.76 1.37 7.24
CA GLN A 149 10.92 1.24 8.41
C GLN A 149 9.58 1.97 8.22
N PHE A 150 8.51 1.30 8.56
CA PHE A 150 7.16 1.84 8.52
C PHE A 150 6.42 1.57 9.83
N PHE A 151 5.34 2.29 10.06
CA PHE A 151 4.43 1.98 11.15
C PHE A 151 2.98 1.93 10.66
N ILE A 152 2.17 1.15 11.37
CA ILE A 152 0.73 1.10 11.21
C ILE A 152 0.11 1.68 12.48
N CYS A 153 -0.79 2.65 12.33
CA CYS A 153 -1.48 3.28 13.45
C CYS A 153 -2.41 2.28 14.15
N ALA A 154 -2.31 2.19 15.46
CA ALA A 154 -3.17 1.37 16.32
C ALA A 154 -4.26 2.21 17.04
N GLY A 155 -4.54 3.39 16.50
CA GLY A 155 -5.55 4.33 16.98
C GLY A 155 -5.44 5.66 16.23
N ASP A 156 -6.18 6.67 16.69
CA ASP A 156 -6.10 8.02 16.13
C ASP A 156 -4.88 8.76 16.73
N VAL A 157 -3.98 9.23 15.85
CA VAL A 157 -2.70 9.82 16.23
C VAL A 157 -2.50 11.18 15.55
N PRO A 158 -3.35 12.18 15.85
CA PRO A 158 -3.38 13.45 15.11
C PRO A 158 -2.09 14.28 15.25
N ASN A 159 -1.25 14.03 16.24
CA ASN A 159 0.05 14.68 16.41
C ASN A 159 1.08 14.27 15.33
N LEU A 160 0.80 13.24 14.54
CA LEU A 160 1.64 12.84 13.40
C LEU A 160 1.20 13.49 12.08
N ASP A 161 0.01 14.08 12.01
CA ASP A 161 -0.57 14.67 10.81
C ASP A 161 0.34 15.77 10.23
N GLY A 162 0.60 15.68 8.91
CA GLY A 162 1.47 16.60 8.20
C GLY A 162 2.96 16.52 8.56
N GLN A 163 3.37 15.58 9.43
CA GLN A 163 4.76 15.39 9.86
C GLN A 163 5.37 14.06 9.41
N TYR A 164 4.54 13.13 8.96
CA TYR A 164 4.93 11.83 8.44
C TYR A 164 4.24 11.56 7.11
N SER A 165 4.89 10.83 6.22
CA SER A 165 4.37 10.49 4.89
C SER A 165 3.44 9.28 4.99
N VAL A 166 2.14 9.54 4.88
CA VAL A 166 1.13 8.47 4.79
C VAL A 166 1.14 7.91 3.38
N PHE A 167 1.28 6.59 3.22
CA PHE A 167 1.36 5.96 1.91
C PHE A 167 0.45 4.73 1.72
N GLY A 168 -0.35 4.36 2.73
CA GLY A 168 -1.30 3.25 2.62
C GLY A 168 -2.25 3.14 3.80
N HIS A 169 -3.14 2.15 3.70
CA HIS A 169 -4.14 1.84 4.72
C HIS A 169 -4.44 0.34 4.73
N VAL A 170 -4.51 -0.26 5.90
CA VAL A 170 -4.94 -1.65 6.11
C VAL A 170 -6.44 -1.75 5.87
N ILE A 171 -6.84 -2.45 4.82
CA ILE A 171 -8.24 -2.63 4.40
C ILE A 171 -8.87 -3.94 4.89
N GLU A 172 -8.04 -4.93 5.24
CA GLU A 172 -8.44 -6.22 5.82
C GLU A 172 -7.45 -6.61 6.91
N GLY A 173 -7.89 -7.27 7.98
CA GLY A 173 -7.03 -7.74 9.07
C GLY A 173 -6.68 -6.64 10.08
N GLN A 174 -7.52 -5.62 10.27
CA GLN A 174 -7.28 -4.56 11.28
C GLN A 174 -7.26 -5.11 12.71
N GLU A 175 -7.99 -6.19 12.99
CA GLU A 175 -7.98 -6.89 14.29
C GLU A 175 -6.61 -7.48 14.65
N ILE A 176 -5.75 -7.73 13.65
CA ILE A 176 -4.38 -8.20 13.85
C ILE A 176 -3.51 -7.09 14.44
N ILE A 177 -3.77 -5.83 14.09
CA ILE A 177 -3.10 -4.68 14.69
C ILE A 177 -3.32 -4.68 16.19
N ASP A 178 -4.58 -4.90 16.63
CA ASP A 178 -4.94 -4.94 18.06
C ASP A 178 -4.26 -6.11 18.78
N GLN A 179 -4.16 -7.27 18.14
CA GLN A 179 -3.46 -8.44 18.72
C GLN A 179 -1.98 -8.13 18.92
N ILE A 180 -1.31 -7.53 17.94
CA ILE A 180 0.13 -7.25 17.99
C ILE A 180 0.44 -6.11 18.96
N VAL A 181 -0.33 -5.02 18.92
CA VAL A 181 -0.04 -3.82 19.74
C VAL A 181 -0.19 -4.06 21.24
N ASN A 182 -1.05 -5.02 21.63
CA ASN A 182 -1.32 -5.37 23.02
C ASN A 182 -0.40 -6.48 23.57
N LEU A 183 0.57 -6.95 22.80
CA LEU A 183 1.53 -7.94 23.30
C LEU A 183 2.33 -7.39 24.48
N PRO A 184 2.71 -8.24 25.47
CA PRO A 184 3.68 -7.88 26.48
C PRO A 184 4.99 -7.40 25.83
N ARG A 185 5.51 -6.26 26.30
CA ARG A 185 6.70 -5.60 25.77
C ARG A 185 7.69 -5.23 26.84
N ASP A 186 8.94 -5.03 26.45
CA ASP A 186 10.00 -4.57 27.32
C ASP A 186 9.98 -3.03 27.51
N GLY A 187 10.90 -2.50 28.28
CA GLY A 187 11.00 -1.05 28.57
C GLY A 187 11.40 -0.19 27.35
N ARG A 188 11.68 -0.79 26.21
CA ARG A 188 11.96 -0.13 24.93
C ARG A 188 10.83 -0.33 23.92
N ASP A 189 9.67 -0.77 24.38
CA ASP A 189 8.50 -1.11 23.57
C ASP A 189 8.70 -2.28 22.59
N ASN A 190 9.77 -3.10 22.74
CA ASN A 190 9.90 -4.29 21.90
C ASN A 190 8.98 -5.39 22.45
N PRO A 191 8.17 -6.05 21.61
CA PRO A 191 7.39 -7.21 22.04
C PRO A 191 8.30 -8.28 22.64
N ASN A 192 7.87 -8.89 23.76
CA ASN A 192 8.61 -10.00 24.35
C ASN A 192 8.59 -11.24 23.42
N GLN A 193 7.52 -11.40 22.68
CA GLN A 193 7.39 -12.41 21.63
C GLN A 193 7.79 -11.81 20.28
N ARG A 194 8.63 -12.52 19.53
CA ARG A 194 9.02 -12.14 18.18
C ARG A 194 7.82 -12.21 17.24
N VAL A 195 7.51 -11.11 16.55
CA VAL A 195 6.42 -11.00 15.58
C VAL A 195 7.02 -10.78 14.20
N GLU A 196 7.35 -11.88 13.54
CA GLU A 196 7.91 -11.84 12.18
C GLU A 196 6.85 -11.49 11.15
N MET A 197 7.30 -10.84 10.08
CA MET A 197 6.48 -10.57 8.91
C MET A 197 7.06 -11.18 7.64
N GLN A 198 6.16 -11.52 6.73
CA GLN A 198 6.44 -11.73 5.32
C GLN A 198 5.58 -10.77 4.52
N VAL A 199 6.14 -10.14 3.49
CA VAL A 199 5.40 -9.16 2.69
C VAL A 199 5.43 -9.58 1.23
N ARG A 200 4.23 -9.66 0.61
CA ARG A 200 4.07 -9.94 -0.81
C ARG A 200 3.09 -8.95 -1.45
N LEU A 201 3.20 -8.77 -2.75
CA LEU A 201 2.25 -7.99 -3.53
C LEU A 201 1.24 -8.90 -4.21
N GLU A 202 -0.01 -8.48 -4.25
CA GLU A 202 -1.11 -9.17 -4.92
C GLU A 202 -1.92 -8.20 -5.78
N LYS A 203 -2.42 -8.68 -6.92
CA LYS A 203 -3.46 -7.97 -7.69
C LYS A 203 -4.82 -8.40 -7.22
N ARG A 204 -5.67 -7.45 -6.88
CA ARG A 204 -7.06 -7.67 -6.47
C ARG A 204 -8.02 -6.87 -7.32
N THR A 205 -9.22 -7.36 -7.46
CA THR A 205 -10.33 -6.60 -8.04
C THR A 205 -10.81 -5.56 -7.03
N LYS A 206 -10.99 -4.34 -7.49
CA LYS A 206 -11.52 -3.25 -6.66
C LYS A 206 -13.02 -3.37 -6.51
#